data_3d2cce7c711def84464ed619dffe9eeb
#
_entry.id   3d2cce7c711def84464ed619dffe9eeb
#
_cell.length_a   1.000
_cell.length_b   1.000
_cell.length_c   1.000
_cell.angle_alpha   90.00
_cell.angle_beta   90.00
_cell.angle_gamma   90.00
#
_symmetry.space_group_name_H-M   'P 1'
#
loop_
_entity.id
_entity.type
_entity.pdbx_description
1 polymer ?
#
loop_
_entity_poly.entity_id
_entity_poly.type
_entity_poly.pdbx_seq_one_letter_code
_entity_poly.pdbx_strand_id
1 'polypeptide(L)'
;ADDVDVVVELIGGADGIALDLVRTALVNKKHVVTANKALLAKHGVELAELAENNNCILSYEAAVAGGIPVIKALSEGLAANNIYRINGILNGTCNFILTEMETKGAGYEETLHIAQELGYAEADPTFDVEGIDAAQKLSLLSAIAFGQKPNENDVTTRGISDVAAIDFEFAEGFGAVIRLIARAEKKIIKDAS
;
A
#
# COMPACT_ATOMS: atom_id res chain seq x y z
N ALA A 1 23.81 -7.37 18.83
CA ALA A 1 23.71 -8.18 20.03
C ALA A 1 23.57 -9.65 19.60
N ASP A 2 24.34 -10.55 20.20
CA ASP A 2 24.40 -11.96 19.78
C ASP A 2 23.15 -12.74 20.19
N ASP A 3 22.40 -12.19 21.13
CA ASP A 3 21.17 -12.72 21.74
C ASP A 3 19.88 -12.26 21.04
N VAL A 4 19.99 -11.55 19.90
CA VAL A 4 18.84 -11.11 19.10
C VAL A 4 18.73 -11.96 17.85
N ASP A 5 17.60 -12.60 17.62
CA ASP A 5 17.32 -13.39 16.41
C ASP A 5 16.46 -12.64 15.40
N VAL A 6 15.58 -11.78 15.89
CA VAL A 6 14.61 -11.02 15.05
C VAL A 6 14.66 -9.54 15.42
N VAL A 7 14.71 -8.70 14.40
CA VAL A 7 14.60 -7.24 14.52
C VAL A 7 13.25 -6.80 13.97
N VAL A 8 12.52 -6.00 14.75
CA VAL A 8 11.26 -5.38 14.31
C VAL A 8 11.51 -3.90 14.04
N GLU A 9 11.30 -3.45 12.81
CA GLU A 9 11.49 -2.06 12.38
C GLU A 9 10.13 -1.38 12.23
N LEU A 10 9.92 -0.32 13.02
CA LEU A 10 8.71 0.52 13.05
C LEU A 10 9.04 2.02 13.06
N ILE A 11 10.23 2.38 12.56
CA ILE A 11 10.74 3.76 12.59
C ILE A 11 10.06 4.60 11.51
N GLY A 12 9.89 4.01 10.32
CA GLY A 12 9.38 4.73 9.14
C GLY A 12 10.48 5.47 8.36
N GLY A 13 10.09 6.00 7.20
CA GLY A 13 11.00 6.63 6.24
C GLY A 13 11.72 5.62 5.34
N ALA A 14 12.05 6.04 4.12
CA ALA A 14 12.65 5.13 3.14
C ALA A 14 14.17 4.97 3.32
N ASP A 15 14.84 5.95 3.92
CA ASP A 15 16.29 6.06 4.01
C ASP A 15 16.74 6.27 5.47
N GLY A 16 18.07 6.42 5.66
CA GLY A 16 18.67 6.72 6.95
C GLY A 16 18.56 5.57 7.94
N ILE A 17 18.18 5.89 9.19
CA ILE A 17 18.25 4.94 10.33
C ILE A 17 17.44 3.65 10.07
N ALA A 18 16.27 3.74 9.45
CA ALA A 18 15.44 2.57 9.17
C ALA A 18 16.14 1.63 8.18
N LEU A 19 16.66 2.17 7.08
CA LEU A 19 17.41 1.39 6.09
C LEU A 19 18.68 0.79 6.66
N ASP A 20 19.46 1.58 7.40
CA ASP A 20 20.71 1.13 8.01
C ASP A 20 20.48 0.02 9.04
N LEU A 21 19.41 0.13 9.84
CA LEU A 21 19.01 -0.90 10.80
C LEU A 21 18.68 -2.22 10.09
N VAL A 22 17.83 -2.16 9.07
CA VAL A 22 17.40 -3.38 8.34
C VAL A 22 18.59 -4.02 7.63
N ARG A 23 19.42 -3.26 6.91
CA ARG A 23 20.64 -3.77 6.28
C ARG A 23 21.59 -4.41 7.30
N THR A 24 21.84 -3.73 8.40
CA THR A 24 22.72 -4.22 9.47
C THR A 24 22.18 -5.51 10.06
N ALA A 25 20.89 -5.61 10.31
CA ALA A 25 20.26 -6.82 10.82
C ALA A 25 20.45 -8.00 9.87
N LEU A 26 20.13 -7.83 8.60
CA LEU A 26 20.25 -8.88 7.58
C LEU A 26 21.69 -9.35 7.36
N VAL A 27 22.65 -8.41 7.30
CA VAL A 27 24.09 -8.74 7.19
C VAL A 27 24.57 -9.54 8.40
N ASN A 28 24.05 -9.24 9.60
CA ASN A 28 24.36 -9.98 10.82
C ASN A 28 23.47 -11.22 11.04
N LYS A 29 22.84 -11.72 9.96
CA LYS A 29 22.01 -12.92 9.94
C LYS A 29 20.85 -12.89 10.94
N LYS A 30 20.23 -11.72 11.09
CA LYS A 30 19.02 -11.54 11.90
C LYS A 30 17.81 -11.45 10.97
N HIS A 31 16.73 -12.12 11.32
CA HIS A 31 15.46 -11.96 10.63
C HIS A 31 14.90 -10.56 10.85
N VAL A 32 14.15 -10.05 9.88
CA VAL A 32 13.55 -8.71 9.98
C VAL A 32 12.06 -8.78 9.74
N VAL A 33 11.32 -8.05 10.58
CA VAL A 33 9.90 -7.73 10.38
C VAL A 33 9.77 -6.21 10.29
N THR A 34 9.21 -5.69 9.21
CA THR A 34 9.02 -4.25 9.03
C THR A 34 7.58 -3.90 8.64
N ALA A 35 7.08 -2.78 9.14
CA ALA A 35 5.83 -2.16 8.68
C ALA A 35 6.08 -0.98 7.72
N ASN A 36 7.34 -0.76 7.32
CA ASN A 36 7.78 0.42 6.60
C ASN A 36 7.60 0.26 5.08
N LYS A 37 6.43 0.64 4.61
CA LYS A 37 6.04 0.65 3.21
C LYS A 37 7.02 1.43 2.31
N ALA A 38 7.43 2.64 2.75
CA ALA A 38 8.31 3.50 1.98
C ALA A 38 9.70 2.87 1.77
N LEU A 39 10.24 2.22 2.80
CA LEU A 39 11.49 1.46 2.72
C LEU A 39 11.39 0.34 1.68
N LEU A 40 10.30 -0.42 1.71
CA LEU A 40 10.11 -1.56 0.80
C LEU A 40 9.83 -1.11 -0.64
N ALA A 41 9.09 -0.02 -0.85
CA ALA A 41 8.85 0.51 -2.18
C ALA A 41 10.16 0.94 -2.87
N LYS A 42 11.11 1.50 -2.11
CA LYS A 42 12.38 2.02 -2.63
C LYS A 42 13.50 0.97 -2.64
N HIS A 43 13.64 0.20 -1.57
CA HIS A 43 14.77 -0.71 -1.34
C HIS A 43 14.37 -2.18 -1.22
N GLY A 44 13.09 -2.52 -1.41
CA GLY A 44 12.57 -3.87 -1.14
C GLY A 44 13.28 -4.97 -1.90
N VAL A 45 13.64 -4.73 -3.17
CA VAL A 45 14.38 -5.72 -4.00
C VAL A 45 15.77 -5.99 -3.42
N GLU A 46 16.53 -4.93 -3.13
CA GLU A 46 17.86 -5.04 -2.52
C GLU A 46 17.81 -5.77 -1.19
N LEU A 47 16.85 -5.39 -0.34
CA LEU A 47 16.70 -5.99 0.99
C LEU A 47 16.26 -7.45 0.93
N ALA A 48 15.43 -7.82 -0.03
CA ALA A 48 15.03 -9.20 -0.25
C ALA A 48 16.23 -10.05 -0.71
N GLU A 49 17.00 -9.57 -1.69
CA GLU A 49 18.25 -10.23 -2.13
C GLU A 49 19.25 -10.37 -0.98
N LEU A 50 19.38 -9.35 -0.15
CA LEU A 50 20.25 -9.37 1.02
C LEU A 50 19.79 -10.41 2.07
N ALA A 51 18.48 -10.51 2.28
CA ALA A 51 17.89 -11.51 3.19
C ALA A 51 18.14 -12.92 2.68
N GLU A 52 17.89 -13.20 1.39
CA GLU A 52 18.12 -14.50 0.78
C GLU A 52 19.60 -14.90 0.85
N ASN A 53 20.52 -14.00 0.50
CA ASN A 53 21.96 -14.26 0.55
C ASN A 53 22.49 -14.59 1.95
N ASN A 54 21.80 -14.13 3.00
CA ASN A 54 22.17 -14.39 4.40
C ASN A 54 21.29 -15.46 5.06
N ASN A 55 20.39 -16.14 4.33
CA ASN A 55 19.41 -17.10 4.84
C ASN A 55 18.52 -16.48 5.94
N CYS A 56 18.10 -15.24 5.75
CA CYS A 56 17.22 -14.50 6.64
C CYS A 56 15.82 -14.36 6.04
N ILE A 57 14.84 -14.15 6.89
CA ILE A 57 13.47 -13.80 6.51
C ILE A 57 13.31 -12.29 6.62
N LEU A 58 12.76 -11.68 5.57
CA LEU A 58 12.26 -10.30 5.57
C LEU A 58 10.74 -10.37 5.45
N SER A 59 10.03 -10.10 6.54
CA SER A 59 8.56 -10.10 6.61
C SER A 59 8.02 -8.68 6.72
N TYR A 60 6.90 -8.39 6.04
CA TYR A 60 6.35 -7.03 5.96
C TYR A 60 4.83 -6.97 5.83
N GLU A 61 4.13 -7.89 6.51
CA GLU A 61 2.66 -7.97 6.45
C GLU A 61 1.99 -6.62 6.76
N ALA A 62 2.42 -5.96 7.83
CA ALA A 62 1.83 -4.70 8.28
C ALA A 62 2.16 -3.49 7.38
N ALA A 63 3.07 -3.63 6.42
CA ALA A 63 3.42 -2.54 5.51
C ALA A 63 2.30 -2.21 4.51
N VAL A 64 1.38 -3.14 4.23
CA VAL A 64 0.35 -2.94 3.19
C VAL A 64 -1.06 -2.77 3.78
N ALA A 65 -1.55 -3.70 4.56
CA ALA A 65 -2.95 -3.71 4.99
C ALA A 65 -3.10 -3.83 6.51
N GLY A 66 -2.10 -3.37 7.27
CA GLY A 66 -2.09 -3.43 8.73
C GLY A 66 -2.24 -4.86 9.23
N GLY A 67 -3.30 -5.14 9.99
CA GLY A 67 -3.56 -6.47 10.53
C GLY A 67 -4.22 -7.47 9.56
N ILE A 68 -4.52 -7.07 8.32
CA ILE A 68 -5.12 -7.97 7.32
C ILE A 68 -3.99 -8.78 6.64
N PRO A 69 -4.00 -10.12 6.72
CA PRO A 69 -2.90 -10.96 6.24
C PRO A 69 -2.91 -11.14 4.71
N VAL A 70 -2.85 -10.05 3.95
CA VAL A 70 -2.93 -10.05 2.48
C VAL A 70 -1.62 -10.52 1.83
N ILE A 71 -0.48 -10.14 2.38
CA ILE A 71 0.84 -10.58 1.89
C ILE A 71 0.95 -12.10 2.04
N LYS A 72 0.64 -12.62 3.22
CA LYS A 72 0.64 -14.06 3.50
C LYS A 72 -0.36 -14.81 2.62
N ALA A 73 -1.55 -14.25 2.41
CA ALA A 73 -2.54 -14.85 1.51
C ALA A 73 -2.02 -14.96 0.07
N LEU A 74 -1.34 -13.94 -0.44
CA LEU A 74 -0.76 -13.94 -1.80
C LEU A 74 0.46 -14.87 -1.91
N SER A 75 1.39 -14.80 -0.95
CA SER A 75 2.67 -15.50 -1.04
C SER A 75 2.59 -16.99 -0.66
N GLU A 76 1.70 -17.36 0.26
CA GLU A 76 1.55 -18.73 0.76
C GLU A 76 0.21 -19.35 0.32
N GLY A 77 -0.91 -18.71 0.66
CA GLY A 77 -2.25 -19.26 0.44
C GLY A 77 -2.60 -19.44 -1.03
N LEU A 78 -2.14 -18.53 -1.87
CA LEU A 78 -2.40 -18.52 -3.31
C LEU A 78 -1.16 -18.85 -4.16
N ALA A 79 -0.09 -19.37 -3.56
CA ALA A 79 1.19 -19.64 -4.24
C ALA A 79 1.06 -20.54 -5.49
N ALA A 80 0.11 -21.47 -5.51
CA ALA A 80 -0.16 -22.35 -6.66
C ALA A 80 -1.14 -21.74 -7.68
N ASN A 81 -1.64 -20.52 -7.46
CA ASN A 81 -2.64 -19.89 -8.31
C ASN A 81 -2.03 -18.83 -9.22
N ASN A 82 -2.62 -18.66 -10.40
CA ASN A 82 -2.32 -17.52 -11.27
C ASN A 82 -3.23 -16.35 -10.91
N ILE A 83 -2.66 -15.28 -10.40
CA ILE A 83 -3.40 -14.06 -10.10
C ILE A 83 -3.36 -13.16 -11.33
N TYR A 84 -4.52 -12.72 -11.79
CA TYR A 84 -4.65 -11.88 -12.98
C TYR A 84 -5.07 -10.46 -12.66
N ARG A 85 -5.71 -10.26 -11.50
CA ARG A 85 -6.22 -8.94 -11.10
C ARG A 85 -6.20 -8.77 -9.60
N ILE A 86 -5.86 -7.56 -9.18
CA ILE A 86 -6.04 -7.06 -7.82
C ILE A 86 -6.99 -5.88 -7.90
N ASN A 87 -8.01 -5.86 -7.05
CA ASN A 87 -8.83 -4.68 -6.80
C ASN A 87 -9.03 -4.56 -5.29
N GLY A 88 -8.93 -3.34 -4.76
CA GLY A 88 -9.15 -3.15 -3.34
C GLY A 88 -9.18 -1.68 -2.93
N ILE A 89 -9.75 -1.44 -1.76
CA ILE A 89 -9.63 -0.19 -1.05
C ILE A 89 -8.37 -0.28 -0.20
N LEU A 90 -7.33 0.46 -0.56
CA LEU A 90 -6.02 0.42 0.10
C LEU A 90 -5.73 1.65 0.96
N ASN A 91 -6.60 2.67 0.91
CA ASN A 91 -6.47 3.86 1.75
C ASN A 91 -7.78 4.12 2.52
N GLY A 92 -7.68 4.18 3.84
CA GLY A 92 -8.81 4.39 4.75
C GLY A 92 -9.28 5.85 4.77
N THR A 93 -8.34 6.79 4.82
CA THR A 93 -8.60 8.24 4.91
C THR A 93 -9.47 8.73 3.77
N CYS A 94 -9.08 8.45 2.52
CA CYS A 94 -9.86 8.83 1.35
C CYS A 94 -11.26 8.24 1.36
N ASN A 95 -11.38 6.97 1.71
CA ASN A 95 -12.69 6.33 1.68
C ASN A 95 -13.57 6.72 2.87
N PHE A 96 -12.98 7.15 3.99
CA PHE A 96 -13.71 7.84 5.05
C PHE A 96 -14.28 9.17 4.52
N ILE A 97 -13.45 10.02 3.92
CA ILE A 97 -13.85 11.32 3.35
C ILE A 97 -14.98 11.13 2.33
N LEU A 98 -14.80 10.25 1.35
CA LEU A 98 -15.81 9.98 0.32
C LEU A 98 -17.14 9.46 0.89
N THR A 99 -17.08 8.62 1.94
CA THR A 99 -18.28 8.10 2.59
C THR A 99 -19.02 9.20 3.37
N GLU A 100 -18.30 10.06 4.07
CA GLU A 100 -18.87 11.19 4.78
C GLU A 100 -19.50 12.21 3.81
N MET A 101 -18.84 12.51 2.68
CA MET A 101 -19.40 13.35 1.62
C MET A 101 -20.71 12.77 1.08
N GLU A 102 -20.72 11.47 0.76
CA GLU A 102 -21.91 10.76 0.26
C GLU A 102 -23.07 10.79 1.25
N THR A 103 -22.81 10.50 2.53
CA THR A 103 -23.86 10.34 3.53
C THR A 103 -24.41 11.66 4.06
N LYS A 104 -23.58 12.72 4.09
CA LYS A 104 -23.96 14.03 4.64
C LYS A 104 -24.23 15.10 3.57
N GLY A 105 -23.91 14.82 2.31
CA GLY A 105 -23.96 15.82 1.24
C GLY A 105 -22.95 16.95 1.44
N ALA A 106 -21.92 16.74 2.25
CA ALA A 106 -20.90 17.75 2.57
C ALA A 106 -19.88 17.89 1.45
N GLY A 107 -19.22 19.05 1.38
CA GLY A 107 -18.12 19.29 0.45
C GLY A 107 -16.82 18.62 0.92
N TYR A 108 -15.86 18.51 -0.03
CA TYR A 108 -14.55 17.88 0.24
C TYR A 108 -13.80 18.58 1.39
N GLU A 109 -13.66 19.89 1.37
CA GLU A 109 -12.90 20.66 2.36
C GLU A 109 -13.48 20.51 3.79
N GLU A 110 -14.80 20.54 3.92
CA GLU A 110 -15.49 20.34 5.21
C GLU A 110 -15.20 18.94 5.75
N THR A 111 -15.30 17.94 4.89
CA THR A 111 -15.11 16.54 5.29
C THR A 111 -13.65 16.22 5.58
N LEU A 112 -12.71 16.81 4.84
CA LEU A 112 -11.29 16.71 5.13
C LEU A 112 -10.98 17.29 6.52
N HIS A 113 -11.55 18.44 6.88
CA HIS A 113 -11.37 19.03 8.20
C HIS A 113 -11.87 18.09 9.30
N ILE A 114 -13.04 17.47 9.11
CA ILE A 114 -13.56 16.46 10.05
C ILE A 114 -12.60 15.28 10.17
N ALA A 115 -12.05 14.79 9.07
CA ALA A 115 -11.07 13.69 9.08
C ALA A 115 -9.80 14.06 9.85
N GLN A 116 -9.35 15.32 9.73
CA GLN A 116 -8.20 15.83 10.48
C GLN A 116 -8.49 15.95 11.98
N GLU A 117 -9.65 16.49 12.38
CA GLU A 117 -10.07 16.57 13.78
C GLU A 117 -10.18 15.19 14.45
N LEU A 118 -10.64 14.19 13.70
CA LEU A 118 -10.73 12.80 14.17
C LEU A 118 -9.41 12.05 14.14
N GLY A 119 -8.34 12.64 13.57
CA GLY A 119 -7.03 12.03 13.46
C GLY A 119 -6.92 10.98 12.33
N TYR A 120 -7.85 10.97 11.37
CA TYR A 120 -7.78 10.10 10.19
C TYR A 120 -6.95 10.70 9.06
N ALA A 121 -6.81 12.04 9.02
CA ALA A 121 -5.94 12.74 8.09
C ALA A 121 -4.92 13.59 8.87
N GLU A 122 -3.70 13.65 8.34
CA GLU A 122 -2.66 14.53 8.86
C GLU A 122 -2.90 15.99 8.40
N ALA A 123 -2.12 16.94 8.96
CA ALA A 123 -2.19 18.36 8.56
C ALA A 123 -1.86 18.56 7.07
N ASP A 124 -0.91 17.78 6.53
CA ASP A 124 -0.70 17.65 5.09
C ASP A 124 -1.25 16.29 4.63
N PRO A 125 -2.46 16.24 4.07
CA PRO A 125 -3.12 15.01 3.66
C PRO A 125 -2.72 14.54 2.26
N THR A 126 -1.87 15.27 1.54
CA THR A 126 -1.55 15.08 0.11
C THR A 126 -1.20 13.63 -0.21
N PHE A 127 -0.42 12.98 0.64
CA PHE A 127 0.02 11.61 0.43
C PHE A 127 -1.16 10.61 0.33
N ASP A 128 -2.21 10.85 1.13
CA ASP A 128 -3.43 10.05 1.10
C ASP A 128 -4.37 10.51 -0.02
N VAL A 129 -4.75 11.80 -0.03
CA VAL A 129 -5.83 12.30 -0.87
C VAL A 129 -5.51 12.31 -2.37
N GLU A 130 -4.23 12.36 -2.74
CA GLU A 130 -3.78 12.22 -4.14
C GLU A 130 -3.50 10.77 -4.55
N GLY A 131 -3.76 9.81 -3.67
CA GLY A 131 -3.68 8.38 -3.95
C GLY A 131 -2.27 7.78 -3.94
N ILE A 132 -1.26 8.50 -3.46
CA ILE A 132 0.15 8.08 -3.44
C ILE A 132 0.32 6.89 -2.49
N ASP A 133 -0.29 6.93 -1.31
CA ASP A 133 -0.31 5.81 -0.37
C ASP A 133 -0.87 4.52 -1.00
N ALA A 134 -2.02 4.66 -1.67
CA ALA A 134 -2.65 3.53 -2.35
C ALA A 134 -1.79 2.98 -3.50
N ALA A 135 -1.09 3.85 -4.23
CA ALA A 135 -0.18 3.45 -5.31
C ALA A 135 1.02 2.65 -4.79
N GLN A 136 1.64 3.08 -3.69
CA GLN A 136 2.74 2.35 -3.07
C GLN A 136 2.31 0.95 -2.61
N LYS A 137 1.16 0.86 -1.93
CA LYS A 137 0.61 -0.43 -1.50
C LYS A 137 0.28 -1.34 -2.68
N LEU A 138 -0.33 -0.79 -3.74
CA LEU A 138 -0.65 -1.54 -4.95
C LEU A 138 0.60 -2.05 -5.66
N SER A 139 1.66 -1.24 -5.72
CA SER A 139 2.96 -1.63 -6.29
C SER A 139 3.52 -2.85 -5.58
N LEU A 140 3.54 -2.86 -4.25
CA LEU A 140 4.02 -3.99 -3.44
C LEU A 140 3.15 -5.25 -3.65
N LEU A 141 1.82 -5.12 -3.63
CA LEU A 141 0.92 -6.25 -3.88
C LEU A 141 1.09 -6.81 -5.29
N SER A 142 1.25 -5.94 -6.29
CA SER A 142 1.45 -6.33 -7.68
C SER A 142 2.78 -7.07 -7.88
N ALA A 143 3.82 -6.65 -7.17
CA ALA A 143 5.12 -7.31 -7.19
C ALA A 143 5.00 -8.78 -6.75
N ILE A 144 4.30 -9.03 -5.66
CA ILE A 144 4.07 -10.39 -5.14
C ILE A 144 3.16 -11.19 -6.07
N ALA A 145 2.02 -10.61 -6.45
CA ALA A 145 0.99 -11.32 -7.21
C ALA A 145 1.38 -11.64 -8.65
N PHE A 146 2.17 -10.78 -9.28
CA PHE A 146 2.54 -10.90 -10.70
C PHE A 146 3.99 -11.28 -10.93
N GLY A 147 4.82 -11.37 -9.86
CA GLY A 147 6.22 -11.72 -9.94
C GLY A 147 7.08 -10.65 -10.63
N GLN A 148 6.82 -9.38 -10.36
CA GLN A 148 7.55 -8.24 -10.92
C GLN A 148 8.23 -7.41 -9.83
N LYS A 149 9.16 -6.52 -10.22
CA LYS A 149 9.74 -5.57 -9.27
C LYS A 149 8.70 -4.52 -8.89
N PRO A 150 8.58 -4.14 -7.60
CA PRO A 150 7.72 -3.04 -7.21
C PRO A 150 8.20 -1.72 -7.85
N ASN A 151 7.27 -0.97 -8.43
CA ASN A 151 7.54 0.34 -8.99
C ASN A 151 6.28 1.21 -8.89
N GLU A 152 6.27 2.16 -7.97
CA GLU A 152 5.12 3.05 -7.77
C GLU A 152 4.89 4.00 -8.95
N ASN A 153 5.93 4.31 -9.73
CA ASN A 153 5.82 5.17 -10.91
C ASN A 153 5.04 4.53 -12.07
N ASP A 154 4.84 3.21 -12.04
CA ASP A 154 4.00 2.51 -13.02
C ASP A 154 2.51 2.59 -12.68
N VAL A 155 2.16 3.15 -11.51
CA VAL A 155 0.78 3.32 -11.07
C VAL A 155 0.30 4.73 -11.38
N THR A 156 -0.68 4.83 -12.28
CA THR A 156 -1.38 6.11 -12.51
C THR A 156 -2.29 6.39 -11.33
N THR A 157 -2.14 7.55 -10.71
CA THR A 157 -2.97 7.99 -9.59
C THR A 157 -3.98 9.05 -10.04
N ARG A 158 -5.14 9.04 -9.40
CA ARG A 158 -6.10 10.14 -9.41
C ARG A 158 -6.58 10.32 -7.98
N GLY A 159 -6.38 11.52 -7.43
CA GLY A 159 -6.83 11.88 -6.10
C GLY A 159 -8.34 12.03 -5.98
N ILE A 160 -8.78 12.43 -4.79
CA ILE A 160 -10.19 12.67 -4.47
C ILE A 160 -10.51 14.14 -4.28
N SER A 161 -9.53 15.03 -4.36
CA SER A 161 -9.67 16.46 -4.10
C SER A 161 -10.65 17.17 -5.06
N ASP A 162 -10.79 16.65 -6.29
CA ASP A 162 -11.69 17.17 -7.30
C ASP A 162 -13.13 16.63 -7.20
N VAL A 163 -13.39 15.68 -6.28
CA VAL A 163 -14.74 15.10 -6.15
C VAL A 163 -15.67 16.10 -5.49
N ALA A 164 -16.76 16.40 -6.16
CA ALA A 164 -17.79 17.33 -5.68
C ALA A 164 -19.03 16.60 -5.16
N ALA A 165 -19.83 17.26 -4.31
CA ALA A 165 -21.07 16.69 -3.78
C ALA A 165 -22.04 16.23 -4.88
N ILE A 166 -22.11 16.96 -5.99
CA ILE A 166 -22.96 16.62 -7.13
C ILE A 166 -22.59 15.30 -7.82
N ASP A 167 -21.31 14.87 -7.72
CA ASP A 167 -20.86 13.62 -8.31
C ASP A 167 -21.53 12.41 -7.64
N PHE A 168 -21.85 12.52 -6.35
CA PHE A 168 -22.55 11.46 -5.61
C PHE A 168 -24.00 11.34 -6.05
N GLU A 169 -24.69 12.45 -6.35
CA GLU A 169 -26.04 12.43 -6.90
C GLU A 169 -26.07 11.75 -8.26
N PHE A 170 -25.11 12.03 -9.12
CA PHE A 170 -24.97 11.33 -10.40
C PHE A 170 -24.66 9.86 -10.23
N ALA A 171 -23.75 9.51 -9.32
CA ALA A 171 -23.40 8.12 -9.05
C ALA A 171 -24.63 7.32 -8.56
N GLU A 172 -25.42 7.88 -7.64
CA GLU A 172 -26.67 7.28 -7.17
C GLU A 172 -27.65 7.04 -8.31
N GLY A 173 -27.79 8.01 -9.22
CA GLY A 173 -28.64 7.87 -10.41
C GLY A 173 -28.24 6.71 -11.33
N PHE A 174 -26.98 6.28 -11.29
CA PHE A 174 -26.46 5.11 -12.00
C PHE A 174 -26.44 3.83 -11.13
N GLY A 175 -26.90 3.89 -9.89
CA GLY A 175 -26.81 2.79 -8.93
C GLY A 175 -25.37 2.45 -8.53
N ALA A 176 -24.48 3.45 -8.53
CA ALA A 176 -23.07 3.36 -8.22
C ALA A 176 -22.69 4.14 -6.97
N VAL A 177 -21.51 3.86 -6.42
CA VAL A 177 -20.90 4.60 -5.30
C VAL A 177 -19.50 5.05 -5.70
N ILE A 178 -19.04 6.17 -5.15
CA ILE A 178 -17.71 6.69 -5.39
C ILE A 178 -16.75 6.21 -4.30
N ARG A 179 -15.68 5.54 -4.68
CA ARG A 179 -14.62 5.06 -3.76
C ARG A 179 -13.25 5.18 -4.42
N LEU A 180 -12.20 5.41 -3.62
CA LEU A 180 -10.83 5.30 -4.08
C LEU A 180 -10.44 3.82 -4.15
N ILE A 181 -10.32 3.30 -5.37
CA ILE A 181 -10.01 1.90 -5.63
C ILE A 181 -8.65 1.77 -6.30
N ALA A 182 -7.78 0.97 -5.70
CA ALA A 182 -6.54 0.54 -6.31
C ALA A 182 -6.79 -0.68 -7.19
N ARG A 183 -6.30 -0.64 -8.44
CA ARG A 183 -6.49 -1.74 -9.41
C ARG A 183 -5.20 -2.01 -10.15
N ALA A 184 -4.83 -3.29 -10.23
CA ALA A 184 -3.78 -3.79 -11.10
C ALA A 184 -4.25 -5.02 -11.87
N GLU A 185 -3.82 -5.13 -13.13
CA GLU A 185 -4.14 -6.26 -14.00
C GLU A 185 -2.91 -6.74 -14.75
N LYS A 186 -2.73 -8.05 -14.80
CA LYS A 186 -1.73 -8.68 -15.65
C LYS A 186 -2.26 -8.76 -17.08
N LYS A 187 -1.62 -8.07 -18.03
CA LYS A 187 -1.96 -8.22 -19.44
C LYS A 187 -1.54 -9.61 -19.92
N ILE A 188 -2.49 -10.40 -20.37
CA ILE A 188 -2.20 -11.63 -21.08
C ILE A 188 -1.98 -11.24 -22.55
N ILE A 189 -0.72 -11.14 -22.96
CA ILE A 189 -0.38 -11.02 -24.37
C ILE A 189 -0.60 -12.43 -24.95
N LYS A 190 -1.67 -12.62 -25.71
CA LYS A 190 -1.77 -13.81 -26.55
C LYS A 190 -0.74 -13.64 -27.65
N ASP A 191 0.29 -14.46 -27.62
CA ASP A 191 1.22 -14.53 -28.74
C ASP A 191 0.38 -14.78 -30.00
N ALA A 192 0.50 -13.88 -30.96
CA ALA A 192 -0.05 -14.08 -32.29
C ALA A 192 0.74 -15.23 -32.91
N SER A 193 0.15 -16.41 -32.89
CA SER A 193 0.62 -17.58 -33.62
C SER A 193 0.43 -17.39 -35.12
#